data_faefcb9d170fabd9320caeb98b0489fd
#
_entry.id   faefcb9d170fabd9320caeb98b0489fd
#
_cell.length_a   1.000
_cell.length_b   1.000
_cell.length_c   1.000
_cell.angle_alpha   90.00
_cell.angle_beta   90.00
_cell.angle_gamma   90.00
#
_symmetry.space_group_name_H-M   'P 1'
#
loop_
_entity.id
_entity.type
_entity.pdbx_description
1 polymer ?
#
loop_
_entity_poly.entity_id
_entity_poly.type
_entity_poly.pdbx_seq_one_letter_code
_entity_poly.pdbx_strand_id
1 'polypeptide(L)'
;MTDDTLLPFDLPAVRRKKLTVDFEGGNQSSNGGALLLREAERDVGVCRRLAETMPDRRDPDHIQHQMVEMVTARVTAIACGHEDAIDHNDLRHDPLMKVAVGRCPESGAPLGSQSTISRLENAPSKTDAARLTVALVDQFGTTVTPGRMEMFDIDDTFCVAHGGQQLAFWNAHHDERGFAPMHIYHAGSGAPVVAILRPARTPKGTEVRTVIKHVTKHLRRHWPTTRIVWRGDGHYGRVEAMDWADENDNIDYIFGLAGNAALDALVAGIADNLRFHHAKSSQTKLRTMRASPTRPAVGHGRAKWWRGSNVRCSLTLEEPLQPACARRSTSATSSPRSKARRSICMRTSTASADRWKT
;
A
#
# COMPACT_ATOMS: atom_id res chain seq x y z
N MET A 1 5.96 -27.93 -53.93
CA MET A 1 6.51 -27.04 -52.87
C MET A 1 6.18 -25.63 -53.32
N THR A 2 5.07 -25.12 -52.90
CA THR A 2 4.63 -23.73 -53.14
C THR A 2 5.39 -22.86 -52.17
N ASP A 3 6.27 -22.01 -52.72
CA ASP A 3 7.02 -20.99 -51.99
C ASP A 3 6.05 -19.83 -51.67
N ASP A 4 5.24 -19.99 -50.63
CA ASP A 4 4.34 -18.96 -50.13
C ASP A 4 5.07 -18.03 -49.15
N THR A 5 6.02 -17.26 -49.67
CA THR A 5 6.52 -16.07 -48.98
C THR A 5 5.45 -15.00 -49.05
N LEU A 6 4.65 -14.88 -48.03
CA LEU A 6 3.51 -13.96 -47.91
C LEU A 6 3.90 -12.47 -47.82
N LEU A 7 5.17 -12.12 -47.93
CA LEU A 7 5.58 -10.72 -47.90
C LEU A 7 5.67 -10.17 -49.32
N PRO A 8 5.07 -9.01 -49.60
CA PRO A 8 5.12 -8.37 -50.90
C PRO A 8 6.48 -7.75 -51.24
N PHE A 9 7.51 -7.98 -50.44
CA PHE A 9 8.86 -7.46 -50.60
C PHE A 9 9.91 -8.41 -50.03
N ASP A 10 11.11 -8.40 -50.58
CA ASP A 10 12.25 -9.14 -50.07
C ASP A 10 12.87 -8.43 -48.86
N LEU A 11 13.15 -9.21 -47.79
CA LEU A 11 13.88 -8.69 -46.64
C LEU A 11 15.39 -8.69 -46.94
N PRO A 12 16.07 -7.54 -46.77
CA PRO A 12 17.52 -7.48 -46.96
C PRO A 12 18.22 -8.34 -45.88
N ALA A 13 19.24 -9.07 -46.31
CA ALA A 13 20.05 -9.87 -45.41
C ALA A 13 20.74 -8.99 -44.34
N VAL A 14 20.78 -9.45 -43.10
CA VAL A 14 21.56 -8.81 -42.04
C VAL A 14 22.93 -9.45 -41.97
N ARG A 15 23.96 -8.72 -42.40
CA ARG A 15 25.32 -9.21 -42.61
C ARG A 15 25.31 -10.37 -43.64
N ARG A 16 25.62 -11.61 -43.20
CA ARG A 16 25.62 -12.82 -44.04
C ARG A 16 24.41 -13.73 -43.78
N LYS A 17 23.45 -13.31 -42.96
CA LYS A 17 22.27 -14.13 -42.64
C LYS A 17 21.06 -13.68 -43.44
N LYS A 18 20.49 -14.62 -44.22
CA LYS A 18 19.18 -14.43 -44.86
C LYS A 18 18.13 -14.32 -43.76
N LEU A 19 17.24 -13.31 -43.88
CA LEU A 19 16.04 -13.20 -43.04
C LEU A 19 14.91 -13.93 -43.75
N THR A 20 14.23 -14.80 -43.00
CA THR A 20 12.94 -15.40 -43.40
C THR A 20 11.91 -14.99 -42.38
N VAL A 21 10.71 -14.68 -42.81
CA VAL A 21 9.56 -14.41 -41.97
C VAL A 21 8.52 -15.48 -42.24
N ASP A 22 8.01 -16.02 -41.16
CA ASP A 22 7.02 -17.07 -41.19
C ASP A 22 5.88 -16.66 -40.24
N PHE A 23 4.64 -16.91 -40.63
CA PHE A 23 3.44 -16.61 -39.88
C PHE A 23 2.80 -17.87 -39.26
N GLU A 24 3.48 -19.02 -39.31
CA GLU A 24 3.03 -20.28 -38.74
C GLU A 24 3.44 -20.48 -37.28
N GLY A 25 3.86 -19.41 -36.60
CA GLY A 25 4.38 -19.46 -35.23
C GLY A 25 3.37 -19.86 -34.13
N GLY A 26 2.12 -20.11 -34.50
CA GLY A 26 1.07 -20.47 -33.54
C GLY A 26 0.70 -19.32 -32.56
N ASN A 27 0.00 -19.65 -31.50
CA ASN A 27 -0.39 -18.67 -30.49
C ASN A 27 0.81 -18.23 -29.64
N GLN A 28 1.09 -16.94 -29.59
CA GLN A 28 2.15 -16.34 -28.81
C GLN A 28 1.59 -15.53 -27.65
N SER A 29 2.39 -15.32 -26.63
CA SER A 29 2.06 -14.47 -25.48
C SER A 29 3.25 -13.60 -25.09
N SER A 30 3.00 -12.35 -24.77
CA SER A 30 3.97 -11.44 -24.15
C SER A 30 3.98 -11.55 -22.60
N ASN A 31 3.04 -12.32 -22.01
CA ASN A 31 2.80 -12.40 -20.58
C ASN A 31 3.65 -13.47 -19.88
N GLY A 32 4.96 -13.57 -20.20
CA GLY A 32 5.87 -14.60 -19.62
C GLY A 32 5.90 -14.62 -18.09
N GLY A 33 5.69 -13.47 -17.45
CA GLY A 33 5.59 -13.34 -15.99
C GLY A 33 4.41 -14.10 -15.36
N ALA A 34 3.37 -14.42 -16.12
CA ALA A 34 2.21 -15.17 -15.62
C ALA A 34 2.59 -16.55 -15.07
N LEU A 35 3.66 -17.18 -15.61
CA LEU A 35 4.13 -18.47 -15.10
C LEU A 35 4.73 -18.37 -13.70
N LEU A 36 5.47 -17.29 -13.41
CA LEU A 36 6.02 -17.03 -12.06
C LEU A 36 4.91 -16.74 -11.07
N LEU A 37 3.89 -15.96 -11.48
CA LEU A 37 2.72 -15.68 -10.67
C LEU A 37 1.93 -16.94 -10.34
N ARG A 38 1.81 -17.86 -11.31
CA ARG A 38 1.18 -19.16 -11.10
C ARG A 38 1.90 -19.99 -10.01
N GLU A 39 3.22 -20.05 -10.05
CA GLU A 39 3.96 -20.78 -9.02
C GLU A 39 3.84 -20.10 -7.66
N ALA A 40 3.93 -18.77 -7.60
CA ALA A 40 3.68 -18.02 -6.36
C ALA A 40 2.27 -18.26 -5.80
N GLU A 41 1.24 -18.32 -6.66
CA GLU A 41 -0.13 -18.63 -6.23
C GLU A 41 -0.27 -20.06 -5.70
N ARG A 42 0.46 -21.02 -6.28
CA ARG A 42 0.47 -22.41 -5.77
C ARG A 42 1.02 -22.50 -4.36
N ASP A 43 2.04 -21.69 -4.04
CA ASP A 43 2.69 -21.67 -2.74
C ASP A 43 1.90 -20.85 -1.71
N VAL A 44 1.39 -19.70 -2.10
CA VAL A 44 0.74 -18.73 -1.19
C VAL A 44 -0.77 -18.89 -1.15
N GLY A 45 -1.45 -19.13 -2.29
CA GLY A 45 -2.88 -19.40 -2.37
C GLY A 45 -3.80 -18.19 -2.13
N VAL A 46 -3.35 -16.98 -2.49
CA VAL A 46 -4.12 -15.73 -2.29
C VAL A 46 -5.41 -15.71 -3.12
N CYS A 47 -5.31 -16.04 -4.42
CA CYS A 47 -6.48 -16.03 -5.31
C CYS A 47 -7.52 -17.08 -4.89
N ARG A 48 -7.05 -18.26 -4.48
CA ARG A 48 -7.90 -19.31 -3.95
C ARG A 48 -8.65 -18.84 -2.71
N ARG A 49 -7.96 -18.26 -1.73
CA ARG A 49 -8.57 -17.75 -0.51
C ARG A 49 -9.58 -16.64 -0.78
N LEU A 50 -9.27 -15.72 -1.68
CA LEU A 50 -10.21 -14.65 -2.08
C LEU A 50 -11.46 -15.24 -2.73
N ALA A 51 -11.28 -16.21 -3.65
CA ALA A 51 -12.39 -16.89 -4.32
C ALA A 51 -13.30 -17.64 -3.34
N GLU A 52 -12.73 -18.37 -2.39
CA GLU A 52 -13.48 -19.10 -1.35
C GLU A 52 -14.23 -18.15 -0.38
N THR A 53 -13.73 -16.93 -0.21
CA THR A 53 -14.35 -15.93 0.66
C THR A 53 -15.55 -15.25 0.01
N MET A 54 -15.55 -15.15 -1.33
CA MET A 54 -16.63 -14.52 -2.09
C MET A 54 -17.80 -15.50 -2.26
N PRO A 55 -19.03 -15.11 -1.86
CA PRO A 55 -20.19 -15.95 -2.12
C PRO A 55 -20.50 -15.98 -3.62
N ASP A 56 -20.54 -17.16 -4.21
CA ASP A 56 -20.98 -17.34 -5.58
C ASP A 56 -22.53 -17.38 -5.60
N ARG A 57 -23.12 -16.32 -6.16
CA ARG A 57 -24.59 -16.16 -6.25
C ARG A 57 -25.13 -16.57 -7.62
N ARG A 58 -24.27 -17.14 -8.48
CA ARG A 58 -24.65 -17.59 -9.82
C ARG A 58 -25.40 -18.92 -9.72
N ASP A 59 -26.23 -19.18 -10.70
CA ASP A 59 -26.90 -20.46 -10.85
C ASP A 59 -25.85 -21.57 -11.14
N PRO A 60 -25.76 -22.60 -10.28
CA PRO A 60 -24.78 -23.67 -10.42
C PRO A 60 -24.79 -24.36 -11.79
N ASP A 61 -25.99 -24.53 -12.38
CA ASP A 61 -26.17 -25.22 -13.66
C ASP A 61 -25.65 -24.40 -14.86
N HIS A 62 -25.39 -23.11 -14.67
CA HIS A 62 -24.92 -22.18 -15.72
C HIS A 62 -23.49 -21.65 -15.49
N ILE A 63 -22.75 -22.20 -14.53
CA ILE A 63 -21.36 -21.78 -14.26
C ILE A 63 -20.43 -22.35 -15.32
N GLN A 64 -19.92 -21.48 -16.21
CA GLN A 64 -18.88 -21.80 -17.20
C GLN A 64 -17.46 -21.59 -16.67
N HIS A 65 -17.27 -20.63 -15.77
CA HIS A 65 -16.00 -20.26 -15.18
C HIS A 65 -16.09 -20.31 -13.65
N GLN A 66 -15.24 -21.10 -13.03
CA GLN A 66 -15.19 -21.21 -11.58
C GLN A 66 -14.71 -19.89 -10.95
N MET A 67 -15.14 -19.60 -9.72
CA MET A 67 -14.78 -18.37 -9.02
C MET A 67 -13.25 -18.21 -8.92
N VAL A 68 -12.55 -19.27 -8.51
CA VAL A 68 -11.07 -19.25 -8.39
C VAL A 68 -10.39 -18.98 -9.71
N GLU A 69 -10.92 -19.50 -10.81
CA GLU A 69 -10.38 -19.27 -12.16
C GLU A 69 -10.51 -17.81 -12.56
N MET A 70 -11.68 -17.21 -12.35
CA MET A 70 -11.92 -15.80 -12.66
C MET A 70 -11.07 -14.87 -11.82
N VAL A 71 -10.95 -15.12 -10.51
CA VAL A 71 -10.11 -14.33 -9.61
C VAL A 71 -8.63 -14.45 -10.00
N THR A 72 -8.15 -15.67 -10.25
CA THR A 72 -6.76 -15.88 -10.68
C THR A 72 -6.47 -15.21 -12.00
N ALA A 73 -7.35 -15.34 -13.01
CA ALA A 73 -7.18 -14.68 -14.30
C ALA A 73 -7.11 -13.15 -14.13
N ARG A 74 -8.00 -12.58 -13.31
CA ARG A 74 -8.02 -11.12 -13.09
C ARG A 74 -6.80 -10.62 -12.34
N VAL A 75 -6.39 -11.27 -11.27
CA VAL A 75 -5.19 -10.90 -10.50
C VAL A 75 -3.93 -11.02 -11.36
N THR A 76 -3.83 -12.10 -12.13
CA THR A 76 -2.69 -12.31 -13.05
C THR A 76 -2.66 -11.24 -14.14
N ALA A 77 -3.79 -10.87 -14.72
CA ALA A 77 -3.90 -9.82 -15.72
C ALA A 77 -3.40 -8.48 -15.16
N ILE A 78 -3.90 -8.04 -13.99
CA ILE A 78 -3.45 -6.81 -13.32
C ILE A 78 -1.93 -6.85 -13.07
N ALA A 79 -1.41 -7.95 -12.56
CA ALA A 79 0.01 -8.10 -12.26
C ALA A 79 0.90 -8.13 -13.51
N CYS A 80 0.35 -8.49 -14.67
CA CYS A 80 1.00 -8.42 -15.99
C CYS A 80 0.84 -7.04 -16.67
N GLY A 81 0.19 -6.06 -16.02
CA GLY A 81 0.01 -4.70 -16.53
C GLY A 81 -1.29 -4.45 -17.30
N HIS A 82 -2.23 -5.39 -17.24
CA HIS A 82 -3.56 -5.26 -17.86
C HIS A 82 -4.58 -4.83 -16.79
N GLU A 83 -4.64 -3.54 -16.51
CA GLU A 83 -5.46 -2.98 -15.43
C GLU A 83 -6.96 -2.93 -15.79
N ASP A 84 -7.30 -2.79 -17.07
CA ASP A 84 -8.69 -2.71 -17.51
C ASP A 84 -9.30 -4.13 -17.71
N ALA A 85 -10.57 -4.27 -17.32
CA ALA A 85 -11.30 -5.49 -17.57
C ALA A 85 -11.54 -5.73 -19.08
N ILE A 86 -11.48 -4.68 -19.92
CA ILE A 86 -11.66 -4.80 -21.38
C ILE A 86 -10.59 -5.69 -22.03
N ASP A 87 -9.37 -5.69 -21.47
CA ASP A 87 -8.26 -6.51 -21.95
C ASP A 87 -8.58 -8.01 -21.92
N HIS A 88 -9.52 -8.42 -21.05
CA HIS A 88 -9.96 -9.81 -20.97
C HIS A 88 -10.64 -10.33 -22.25
N ASN A 89 -11.06 -9.46 -23.17
CA ASN A 89 -11.58 -9.93 -24.46
C ASN A 89 -10.48 -10.58 -25.32
N ASP A 90 -9.24 -10.13 -25.19
CA ASP A 90 -8.08 -10.69 -25.87
C ASP A 90 -7.35 -11.70 -24.96
N LEU A 91 -7.11 -11.37 -23.70
CA LEU A 91 -6.41 -12.22 -22.71
C LEU A 91 -7.09 -13.57 -22.49
N ARG A 92 -8.41 -13.67 -22.71
CA ARG A 92 -9.14 -14.95 -22.61
C ARG A 92 -8.62 -16.02 -23.58
N HIS A 93 -7.96 -15.63 -24.65
CA HIS A 93 -7.37 -16.51 -25.65
C HIS A 93 -5.85 -16.70 -25.47
N ASP A 94 -5.20 -15.86 -24.65
CA ASP A 94 -3.78 -15.90 -24.39
C ASP A 94 -3.34 -17.24 -23.78
N PRO A 95 -2.36 -17.94 -24.36
CA PRO A 95 -1.95 -19.27 -23.90
C PRO A 95 -1.39 -19.27 -22.48
N LEU A 96 -0.62 -18.24 -22.07
CA LEU A 96 -0.04 -18.16 -20.73
C LEU A 96 -1.08 -17.78 -19.67
N MET A 97 -2.05 -16.94 -20.02
CA MET A 97 -3.19 -16.66 -19.14
C MET A 97 -4.04 -17.92 -18.89
N LYS A 98 -4.25 -18.77 -19.92
CA LYS A 98 -4.88 -20.08 -19.74
C LYS A 98 -4.08 -20.99 -18.80
N VAL A 99 -2.75 -21.05 -18.98
CA VAL A 99 -1.87 -21.83 -18.11
C VAL A 99 -1.91 -21.31 -16.66
N ALA A 100 -1.97 -20.01 -16.45
CA ALA A 100 -2.04 -19.40 -15.12
C ALA A 100 -3.23 -19.92 -14.31
N VAL A 101 -4.37 -20.17 -14.96
CA VAL A 101 -5.58 -20.73 -14.32
C VAL A 101 -5.69 -22.26 -14.43
N GLY A 102 -4.68 -22.94 -14.97
CA GLY A 102 -4.63 -24.39 -15.07
C GLY A 102 -5.29 -24.99 -16.31
N ARG A 103 -5.59 -24.19 -17.34
CA ARG A 103 -6.11 -24.66 -18.65
C ARG A 103 -4.97 -24.94 -19.63
N CYS A 104 -5.21 -25.87 -20.56
CA CYS A 104 -4.26 -26.10 -21.65
C CYS A 104 -4.13 -24.85 -22.53
N PRO A 105 -2.89 -24.46 -22.92
CA PRO A 105 -2.66 -23.23 -23.66
C PRO A 105 -3.35 -23.21 -25.03
N GLU A 106 -3.30 -24.30 -25.78
CA GLU A 106 -3.85 -24.40 -27.12
C GLU A 106 -5.29 -24.86 -27.13
N SER A 107 -5.57 -26.02 -26.55
CA SER A 107 -6.89 -26.68 -26.60
C SER A 107 -7.86 -26.28 -25.50
N GLY A 108 -7.39 -25.57 -24.45
CA GLY A 108 -8.24 -25.13 -23.36
C GLY A 108 -9.29 -24.12 -23.80
N ALA A 109 -10.51 -24.22 -23.28
CA ALA A 109 -11.57 -23.25 -23.55
C ALA A 109 -11.15 -21.83 -23.19
N PRO A 110 -11.66 -20.80 -23.86
CA PRO A 110 -11.40 -19.40 -23.53
C PRO A 110 -11.74 -19.08 -22.07
N LEU A 111 -11.02 -18.13 -21.46
CA LEU A 111 -11.30 -17.62 -20.11
C LEU A 111 -12.53 -16.69 -20.12
N GLY A 112 -12.88 -16.16 -18.94
CA GLY A 112 -13.95 -15.19 -18.83
C GLY A 112 -13.71 -13.92 -19.65
N SER A 113 -14.73 -13.48 -20.39
CA SER A 113 -14.71 -12.25 -21.17
C SER A 113 -14.78 -11.02 -20.27
N GLN A 114 -14.55 -9.83 -20.84
CA GLN A 114 -14.71 -8.54 -20.17
C GLN A 114 -16.02 -8.46 -19.36
N SER A 115 -17.14 -8.81 -19.96
CA SER A 115 -18.44 -8.74 -19.26
C SER A 115 -18.56 -9.71 -18.09
N THR A 116 -17.85 -10.83 -18.13
CA THR A 116 -17.79 -11.80 -17.02
C THR A 116 -16.93 -11.25 -15.87
N ILE A 117 -15.79 -10.67 -16.19
CA ILE A 117 -14.91 -10.06 -15.19
C ILE A 117 -15.54 -8.81 -14.57
N SER A 118 -16.16 -7.95 -15.36
CA SER A 118 -16.90 -6.79 -14.82
C SER A 118 -18.02 -7.20 -13.86
N ARG A 119 -18.74 -8.29 -14.15
CA ARG A 119 -19.74 -8.82 -13.21
C ARG A 119 -19.09 -9.35 -11.94
N LEU A 120 -17.94 -10.03 -12.03
CA LEU A 120 -17.18 -10.46 -10.85
C LEU A 120 -16.80 -9.27 -9.96
N GLU A 121 -16.25 -8.21 -10.54
CA GLU A 121 -15.80 -7.01 -9.80
C GLU A 121 -16.96 -6.22 -9.18
N ASN A 122 -18.11 -6.20 -9.81
CA ASN A 122 -19.27 -5.44 -9.34
C ASN A 122 -20.25 -6.27 -8.47
N ALA A 123 -20.08 -7.58 -8.36
CA ALA A 123 -20.96 -8.45 -7.57
C ALA A 123 -20.79 -8.30 -6.05
N PRO A 124 -19.58 -8.05 -5.49
CA PRO A 124 -19.40 -8.02 -4.06
C PRO A 124 -20.15 -6.87 -3.39
N SER A 125 -20.91 -7.21 -2.35
CA SER A 125 -21.51 -6.23 -1.44
C SER A 125 -20.46 -5.62 -0.52
N LYS A 126 -20.83 -4.56 0.23
CA LYS A 126 -19.95 -3.99 1.28
C LYS A 126 -19.53 -5.03 2.33
N THR A 127 -20.43 -5.97 2.65
CA THR A 127 -20.13 -7.08 3.58
C THR A 127 -19.12 -8.05 2.97
N ASP A 128 -19.23 -8.34 1.69
CA ASP A 128 -18.28 -9.21 1.00
C ASP A 128 -16.90 -8.53 0.91
N ALA A 129 -16.84 -7.23 0.62
CA ALA A 129 -15.60 -6.46 0.65
C ALA A 129 -14.93 -6.49 2.05
N ALA A 130 -15.72 -6.39 3.12
CA ALA A 130 -15.20 -6.54 4.48
C ALA A 130 -14.66 -7.95 4.76
N ARG A 131 -15.33 -9.00 4.24
CA ARG A 131 -14.84 -10.39 4.33
C ARG A 131 -13.54 -10.59 3.58
N LEU A 132 -13.41 -10.02 2.38
CA LEU A 132 -12.16 -10.03 1.60
C LEU A 132 -11.01 -9.34 2.35
N THR A 133 -11.29 -8.21 2.99
CA THR A 133 -10.31 -7.52 3.86
C THR A 133 -9.80 -8.45 4.96
N VAL A 134 -10.71 -9.16 5.63
CA VAL A 134 -10.38 -10.15 6.67
C VAL A 134 -9.55 -11.29 6.10
N ALA A 135 -9.95 -11.82 4.95
CA ALA A 135 -9.26 -12.94 4.30
C ALA A 135 -7.80 -12.60 3.96
N LEU A 136 -7.52 -11.36 3.52
CA LEU A 136 -6.17 -10.88 3.27
C LEU A 136 -5.34 -10.80 4.55
N VAL A 137 -5.90 -10.26 5.62
CA VAL A 137 -5.22 -10.19 6.94
C VAL A 137 -4.93 -11.60 7.48
N ASP A 138 -5.89 -12.51 7.41
CA ASP A 138 -5.73 -13.90 7.84
C ASP A 138 -4.70 -14.64 6.96
N GLN A 139 -4.69 -14.38 5.64
CA GLN A 139 -3.69 -14.93 4.73
C GLN A 139 -2.30 -14.47 5.12
N PHE A 140 -2.10 -13.17 5.34
CA PHE A 140 -0.82 -12.63 5.82
C PHE A 140 -0.42 -13.28 7.14
N GLY A 141 -1.33 -13.38 8.11
CA GLY A 141 -1.08 -13.96 9.43
C GLY A 141 -0.67 -15.43 9.41
N THR A 142 -1.11 -16.19 8.39
CA THR A 142 -0.70 -17.61 8.20
C THR A 142 0.60 -17.76 7.42
N THR A 143 0.93 -16.81 6.57
CA THR A 143 2.10 -16.90 5.68
C THR A 143 3.40 -16.45 6.38
N VAL A 144 3.29 -15.48 7.29
CA VAL A 144 4.46 -14.90 7.97
C VAL A 144 4.60 -15.49 9.38
N THR A 145 5.80 -16.02 9.68
CA THR A 145 6.15 -16.45 11.03
C THR A 145 6.53 -15.21 11.86
N PRO A 146 5.80 -14.90 12.95
CA PRO A 146 6.06 -13.69 13.70
C PRO A 146 7.26 -13.82 14.62
N GLY A 147 7.99 -12.72 14.83
CA GLY A 147 8.93 -12.55 15.90
C GLY A 147 8.25 -12.20 17.24
N ARG A 148 9.03 -11.75 18.21
CA ARG A 148 8.49 -11.25 19.49
C ARG A 148 7.72 -9.94 19.33
N MET A 149 8.09 -9.13 18.34
CA MET A 149 7.50 -7.82 18.06
C MET A 149 7.44 -7.63 16.55
N GLU A 150 6.25 -7.26 16.06
CA GLU A 150 6.03 -6.95 14.66
C GLU A 150 5.47 -5.53 14.50
N MET A 151 5.96 -4.83 13.47
CA MET A 151 5.59 -3.45 13.19
C MET A 151 4.78 -3.38 11.90
N PHE A 152 3.69 -2.63 11.96
CA PHE A 152 2.79 -2.38 10.82
C PHE A 152 2.77 -0.90 10.48
N ASP A 153 3.02 -0.60 9.22
CA ASP A 153 2.91 0.74 8.67
C ASP A 153 1.51 0.95 8.12
N ILE A 154 0.88 2.03 8.52
CA ILE A 154 -0.42 2.47 8.01
C ILE A 154 -0.24 3.82 7.32
N ASP A 155 -0.68 3.90 6.06
CA ASP A 155 -0.56 5.08 5.23
C ASP A 155 -1.72 5.16 4.23
N ASP A 156 -1.89 6.28 3.57
CA ASP A 156 -2.84 6.41 2.47
C ASP A 156 -2.15 6.96 1.20
N THR A 157 -2.71 6.58 0.04
CA THR A 157 -2.23 7.06 -1.25
C THR A 157 -3.38 7.71 -1.99
N PHE A 158 -3.19 8.94 -2.46
CA PHE A 158 -4.22 9.59 -3.25
C PHE A 158 -4.27 9.00 -4.66
N CYS A 159 -5.46 8.56 -5.06
CA CYS A 159 -5.77 8.06 -6.40
C CYS A 159 -6.79 8.96 -7.04
N VAL A 160 -6.44 9.58 -8.16
CA VAL A 160 -7.36 10.43 -8.94
C VAL A 160 -8.52 9.59 -9.46
N ALA A 161 -9.74 10.11 -9.34
CA ALA A 161 -10.92 9.49 -9.90
C ALA A 161 -11.23 10.10 -11.27
N HIS A 162 -11.23 9.27 -12.29
CA HIS A 162 -11.62 9.67 -13.64
C HIS A 162 -13.13 9.50 -13.82
N GLY A 163 -13.77 10.53 -14.40
CA GLY A 163 -15.21 10.53 -14.61
C GLY A 163 -16.05 10.75 -13.34
N GLY A 164 -17.33 10.42 -13.40
CA GLY A 164 -18.33 10.66 -12.36
C GLY A 164 -18.43 9.57 -11.29
N GLN A 165 -17.31 9.05 -10.78
CA GLN A 165 -17.32 7.98 -9.81
C GLN A 165 -17.97 8.39 -8.48
N GLN A 166 -18.85 7.53 -7.96
CA GLN A 166 -19.49 7.75 -6.66
C GLN A 166 -18.46 7.72 -5.53
N LEU A 167 -18.67 8.57 -4.51
CA LEU A 167 -17.79 8.69 -3.35
C LEU A 167 -16.37 9.20 -3.64
N ALA A 168 -16.10 9.67 -4.85
CA ALA A 168 -14.92 10.46 -5.13
C ALA A 168 -15.08 11.85 -4.54
N PHE A 169 -14.24 12.21 -3.56
CA PHE A 169 -14.28 13.51 -2.90
C PHE A 169 -13.15 14.40 -3.38
N TRP A 170 -13.41 15.70 -3.35
CA TRP A 170 -12.38 16.70 -3.60
C TRP A 170 -11.32 16.67 -2.48
N ASN A 171 -10.05 16.64 -2.87
CA ASN A 171 -8.93 16.74 -1.97
C ASN A 171 -8.18 18.04 -2.24
N ALA A 172 -8.25 18.98 -1.28
CA ALA A 172 -7.65 20.30 -1.43
C ALA A 172 -6.10 20.28 -1.51
N HIS A 173 -5.45 19.23 -1.05
CA HIS A 173 -3.99 19.10 -1.11
C HIS A 173 -3.53 18.73 -2.54
N HIS A 174 -4.31 17.90 -3.22
CA HIS A 174 -4.02 17.45 -4.59
C HIS A 174 -4.77 18.26 -5.64
N ASP A 175 -5.72 19.13 -5.23
CA ASP A 175 -6.57 19.94 -6.09
C ASP A 175 -7.41 19.12 -7.09
N GLU A 176 -7.76 17.86 -6.71
CA GLU A 176 -8.46 16.91 -7.55
C GLU A 176 -9.49 16.08 -6.78
N ARG A 177 -10.43 15.47 -7.50
CA ARG A 177 -11.35 14.46 -6.94
C ARG A 177 -10.71 13.09 -6.98
N GLY A 178 -10.89 12.30 -5.92
CA GLY A 178 -10.31 10.97 -5.87
C GLY A 178 -10.70 10.15 -4.66
N PHE A 179 -9.92 9.12 -4.48
CA PHE A 179 -9.94 8.23 -3.34
C PHE A 179 -8.60 8.31 -2.62
N ALA A 180 -8.60 7.96 -1.33
CA ALA A 180 -7.38 7.79 -0.54
C ALA A 180 -7.44 6.41 0.13
N PRO A 181 -7.18 5.31 -0.63
CA PRO A 181 -7.12 3.99 -0.04
C PRO A 181 -6.07 3.95 1.06
N MET A 182 -6.47 3.34 2.18
CA MET A 182 -5.59 3.10 3.31
C MET A 182 -4.87 1.78 3.10
N HIS A 183 -3.55 1.81 3.16
CA HIS A 183 -2.69 0.65 3.01
C HIS A 183 -2.06 0.28 4.34
N ILE A 184 -1.96 -1.01 4.61
CA ILE A 184 -1.24 -1.54 5.76
C ILE A 184 -0.17 -2.49 5.24
N TYR A 185 1.08 -2.21 5.63
CA TYR A 185 2.24 -3.03 5.30
C TYR A 185 2.93 -3.55 6.56
N HIS A 186 3.49 -4.72 6.45
CA HIS A 186 4.37 -5.26 7.47
C HIS A 186 5.78 -4.69 7.29
N ALA A 187 6.28 -3.92 8.25
CA ALA A 187 7.55 -3.20 8.12
C ALA A 187 8.76 -4.14 8.00
N GLY A 188 8.70 -5.33 8.60
CA GLY A 188 9.80 -6.29 8.58
C GLY A 188 10.04 -6.94 7.22
N SER A 189 8.98 -7.33 6.52
CA SER A 189 9.06 -7.98 5.20
C SER A 189 8.75 -7.06 4.02
N GLY A 190 8.16 -5.87 4.27
CA GLY A 190 7.62 -5.02 3.22
C GLY A 190 6.33 -5.57 2.57
N ALA A 191 5.81 -6.70 3.06
CA ALA A 191 4.64 -7.33 2.48
C ALA A 191 3.37 -6.51 2.74
N PRO A 192 2.46 -6.38 1.75
CA PRO A 192 1.15 -5.81 1.96
C PRO A 192 0.31 -6.73 2.85
N VAL A 193 -0.39 -6.14 3.80
CA VAL A 193 -1.33 -6.86 4.68
C VAL A 193 -2.75 -6.69 4.16
N VAL A 194 -3.14 -5.45 3.90
CA VAL A 194 -4.46 -5.11 3.39
C VAL A 194 -4.49 -3.69 2.80
N ALA A 195 -5.37 -3.49 1.82
CA ALA A 195 -5.75 -2.18 1.32
C ALA A 195 -7.27 -1.98 1.50
N ILE A 196 -7.67 -0.80 1.96
CA ILE A 196 -9.07 -0.44 2.23
C ILE A 196 -9.42 0.80 1.43
N LEU A 197 -10.28 0.65 0.42
CA LEU A 197 -10.75 1.77 -0.37
C LEU A 197 -11.60 2.73 0.48
N ARG A 198 -11.29 4.01 0.38
CA ARG A 198 -11.97 5.07 1.11
C ARG A 198 -11.96 6.40 0.36
N PRO A 199 -12.90 7.30 0.65
CA PRO A 199 -12.92 8.65 0.07
C PRO A 199 -11.64 9.43 0.38
N ALA A 200 -11.27 10.36 -0.52
CA ALA A 200 -10.06 11.21 -0.42
C ALA A 200 -10.21 12.30 0.65
N ARG A 201 -10.36 11.91 1.89
CA ARG A 201 -10.42 12.81 3.06
C ARG A 201 -9.52 12.28 4.17
N THR A 202 -9.04 13.17 5.02
CA THR A 202 -8.32 12.80 6.24
C THR A 202 -9.15 11.82 7.08
N PRO A 203 -8.57 10.68 7.54
CA PRO A 203 -9.30 9.69 8.31
C PRO A 203 -9.77 10.25 9.65
N LYS A 204 -10.99 9.88 10.04
CA LYS A 204 -11.50 10.18 11.39
C LYS A 204 -10.85 9.24 12.41
N GLY A 205 -10.68 9.70 13.64
CA GLY A 205 -10.06 8.90 14.69
C GLY A 205 -10.79 7.58 14.98
N THR A 206 -12.13 7.59 14.93
CA THR A 206 -12.95 6.37 15.03
C THR A 206 -12.73 5.40 13.86
N GLU A 207 -12.47 5.91 12.66
CA GLU A 207 -12.15 5.11 11.49
C GLU A 207 -10.78 4.42 11.67
N VAL A 208 -9.74 5.18 12.03
CA VAL A 208 -8.39 4.67 12.30
C VAL A 208 -8.45 3.61 13.39
N ARG A 209 -9.10 3.91 14.54
CA ARG A 209 -9.28 2.95 15.61
C ARG A 209 -9.95 1.66 15.15
N THR A 210 -11.01 1.77 14.34
CA THR A 210 -11.76 0.61 13.86
C THR A 210 -10.87 -0.28 12.98
N VAL A 211 -10.10 0.29 12.06
CA VAL A 211 -9.20 -0.45 11.19
C VAL A 211 -8.10 -1.14 12.01
N ILE A 212 -7.39 -0.40 12.85
CA ILE A 212 -6.31 -0.94 13.68
C ILE A 212 -6.83 -2.07 14.58
N LYS A 213 -7.95 -1.85 15.27
CA LYS A 213 -8.59 -2.85 16.12
C LYS A 213 -8.98 -4.10 15.34
N HIS A 214 -9.56 -3.94 14.16
CA HIS A 214 -10.02 -5.05 13.34
C HIS A 214 -8.86 -5.90 12.83
N VAL A 215 -7.84 -5.26 12.26
CA VAL A 215 -6.63 -5.95 11.77
C VAL A 215 -5.91 -6.64 12.93
N THR A 216 -5.70 -5.95 14.05
CA THR A 216 -5.08 -6.56 15.25
C THR A 216 -5.85 -7.78 15.75
N LYS A 217 -7.19 -7.70 15.82
CA LYS A 217 -8.02 -8.83 16.25
C LYS A 217 -7.82 -10.07 15.38
N HIS A 218 -7.68 -9.89 14.06
CA HIS A 218 -7.46 -11.00 13.13
C HIS A 218 -6.04 -11.54 13.24
N LEU A 219 -5.02 -10.68 13.31
CA LEU A 219 -3.64 -11.10 13.55
C LEU A 219 -3.48 -11.87 14.85
N ARG A 220 -4.21 -11.51 15.92
CA ARG A 220 -4.19 -12.22 17.23
C ARG A 220 -4.65 -13.67 17.17
N ARG A 221 -5.40 -14.08 16.14
CA ARG A 221 -5.76 -15.48 15.93
C ARG A 221 -4.55 -16.34 15.56
N HIS A 222 -3.60 -15.75 14.88
CA HIS A 222 -2.37 -16.40 14.41
C HIS A 222 -1.18 -16.11 15.33
N TRP A 223 -1.15 -14.91 15.91
CA TRP A 223 -0.05 -14.35 16.70
C TRP A 223 -0.53 -13.90 18.10
N PRO A 224 -0.90 -14.83 19.00
CA PRO A 224 -1.59 -14.50 20.25
C PRO A 224 -0.72 -13.66 21.21
N THR A 225 0.59 -13.84 21.23
CA THR A 225 1.51 -13.21 22.19
C THR A 225 2.44 -12.16 21.58
N THR A 226 2.49 -12.04 20.28
CA THR A 226 3.38 -11.10 19.57
C THR A 226 3.03 -9.66 19.93
N ARG A 227 4.04 -8.85 20.26
CA ARG A 227 3.86 -7.41 20.45
C ARG A 227 3.64 -6.75 19.09
N ILE A 228 2.56 -6.00 18.94
CA ILE A 228 2.20 -5.31 17.70
C ILE A 228 2.45 -3.81 17.88
N VAL A 229 3.20 -3.23 16.93
CA VAL A 229 3.50 -1.79 16.91
C VAL A 229 2.89 -1.18 15.65
N TRP A 230 1.99 -0.24 15.82
CA TRP A 230 1.41 0.53 14.73
C TRP A 230 2.23 1.78 14.46
N ARG A 231 2.65 1.99 13.20
CA ARG A 231 3.38 3.18 12.77
C ARG A 231 2.62 3.89 11.65
N GLY A 232 2.47 5.21 11.77
CA GLY A 232 1.82 6.04 10.76
C GLY A 232 2.19 7.50 10.89
N ASP A 233 1.84 8.29 9.92
CA ASP A 233 2.07 9.74 9.92
C ASP A 233 1.05 10.50 10.80
N GLY A 234 1.00 11.83 10.67
CA GLY A 234 0.11 12.70 11.44
C GLY A 234 -1.39 12.50 11.16
N HIS A 235 -1.76 11.88 10.05
CA HIS A 235 -3.15 11.53 9.77
C HIS A 235 -3.68 10.44 10.69
N TYR A 236 -2.79 9.56 11.16
CA TYR A 236 -3.12 8.40 12.00
C TYR A 236 -2.93 8.65 13.49
N GLY A 237 -2.24 9.73 13.87
CA GLY A 237 -2.04 10.15 15.27
C GLY A 237 -3.35 10.64 15.92
N ARG A 238 -4.36 9.78 16.03
CA ARG A 238 -5.69 10.08 16.55
C ARG A 238 -5.87 9.57 17.97
N VAL A 239 -6.49 10.41 18.79
CA VAL A 239 -6.71 10.10 20.24
C VAL A 239 -7.44 8.76 20.39
N GLU A 240 -8.48 8.52 19.60
CA GLU A 240 -9.28 7.30 19.71
C GLU A 240 -8.48 6.01 19.39
N ALA A 241 -7.50 6.10 18.47
CA ALA A 241 -6.63 4.99 18.13
C ALA A 241 -5.55 4.77 19.20
N MET A 242 -5.01 5.85 19.73
CA MET A 242 -4.00 5.82 20.79
C MET A 242 -4.59 5.32 22.11
N ASP A 243 -5.78 5.83 22.52
CA ASP A 243 -6.50 5.37 23.71
C ASP A 243 -6.76 3.87 23.66
N TRP A 244 -7.25 3.42 22.49
CA TRP A 244 -7.50 1.99 22.31
C TRP A 244 -6.20 1.17 22.41
N ALA A 245 -5.09 1.62 21.86
CA ALA A 245 -3.82 0.92 21.95
C ALA A 245 -3.32 0.84 23.40
N ASP A 246 -3.47 1.93 24.17
CA ASP A 246 -3.08 1.98 25.58
C ASP A 246 -3.95 1.11 26.50
N GLU A 247 -5.21 0.86 26.09
CA GLU A 247 -6.14 -0.01 26.83
C GLU A 247 -5.91 -1.51 26.53
N ASN A 248 -5.05 -1.84 25.54
CA ASN A 248 -4.83 -3.23 25.13
C ASN A 248 -3.37 -3.67 25.30
N ASP A 249 -3.17 -4.81 25.93
CA ASP A 249 -1.83 -5.35 26.17
C ASP A 249 -1.12 -5.75 24.88
N ASN A 250 0.22 -5.57 24.88
CA ASN A 250 1.09 -5.90 23.75
C ASN A 250 0.75 -5.16 22.44
N ILE A 251 0.15 -3.96 22.56
CA ILE A 251 -0.07 -3.06 21.43
C ILE A 251 0.60 -1.73 21.72
N ASP A 252 1.41 -1.27 20.80
CA ASP A 252 2.09 0.01 20.85
C ASP A 252 1.82 0.79 19.56
N TYR A 253 2.22 2.05 19.57
CA TYR A 253 2.13 2.89 18.38
C TYR A 253 3.28 3.90 18.29
N ILE A 254 3.56 4.32 17.05
CA ILE A 254 4.49 5.40 16.70
C ILE A 254 3.77 6.26 15.66
N PHE A 255 3.07 7.29 16.10
CA PHE A 255 2.34 8.17 15.20
C PHE A 255 2.98 9.55 15.11
N GLY A 256 2.96 10.13 13.89
CA GLY A 256 3.25 11.53 13.69
C GLY A 256 2.21 12.40 14.41
N LEU A 257 2.64 13.55 14.91
CA LEU A 257 1.75 14.58 15.42
C LEU A 257 1.81 15.82 14.55
N ALA A 258 0.68 16.45 14.32
CA ALA A 258 0.65 17.77 13.74
C ALA A 258 1.36 18.77 14.67
N GLY A 259 2.25 19.59 14.10
CA GLY A 259 2.94 20.63 14.84
C GLY A 259 1.95 21.60 15.49
N ASN A 260 2.22 21.96 16.73
CA ASN A 260 1.48 23.00 17.45
C ASN A 260 2.45 23.82 18.32
N ALA A 261 2.02 25.00 18.77
CA ALA A 261 2.85 25.92 19.54
C ALA A 261 3.48 25.31 20.81
N ALA A 262 2.76 24.38 21.50
CA ALA A 262 3.28 23.71 22.68
C ALA A 262 4.43 22.76 22.33
N LEU A 263 4.29 22.00 21.26
CA LEU A 263 5.34 21.10 20.76
C LEU A 263 6.50 21.89 20.19
N ASP A 264 6.23 23.02 19.55
CA ASP A 264 7.26 23.92 19.04
C ASP A 264 8.12 24.49 20.16
N ALA A 265 7.50 24.90 21.27
CA ALA A 265 8.22 25.37 22.45
C ALA A 265 9.11 24.29 23.06
N LEU A 266 8.64 23.04 23.11
CA LEU A 266 9.39 21.90 23.65
C LEU A 266 10.65 21.58 22.83
N VAL A 267 10.62 21.79 21.52
CA VAL A 267 11.72 21.46 20.62
C VAL A 267 12.58 22.66 20.25
N ALA A 268 12.24 23.89 20.66
CA ALA A 268 12.92 25.11 20.24
C ALA A 268 14.44 25.08 20.51
N GLY A 269 14.85 24.77 21.75
CA GLY A 269 16.26 24.69 22.11
C GLY A 269 17.05 23.59 21.40
N ILE A 270 16.36 22.49 21.01
CA ILE A 270 16.97 21.40 20.23
C ILE A 270 17.07 21.81 18.77
N ALA A 271 16.06 22.51 18.27
CA ALA A 271 16.04 23.01 16.91
C ALA A 271 17.24 23.95 16.64
N ASP A 272 17.57 24.84 17.57
CA ASP A 272 18.69 25.76 17.43
C ASP A 272 20.03 25.02 17.45
N ASN A 273 20.21 24.08 18.36
CA ASN A 273 21.37 23.20 18.36
C ASN A 273 21.49 22.39 17.05
N LEU A 274 20.41 21.85 16.56
CA LEU A 274 20.41 21.06 15.33
C LEU A 274 20.73 21.93 14.11
N ARG A 275 20.21 23.17 14.04
CA ARG A 275 20.56 24.16 13.00
C ARG A 275 22.04 24.48 13.01
N PHE A 276 22.62 24.69 14.21
CA PHE A 276 24.06 24.95 14.36
C PHE A 276 24.91 23.77 13.87
N HIS A 277 24.53 22.53 14.21
CA HIS A 277 25.22 21.34 13.71
C HIS A 277 25.03 21.13 12.21
N HIS A 278 23.82 21.37 11.69
CA HIS A 278 23.55 21.28 10.26
C HIS A 278 24.38 22.28 9.45
N ALA A 279 24.50 23.52 9.92
CA ALA A 279 25.32 24.56 9.26
C ALA A 279 26.82 24.22 9.21
N LYS A 280 27.30 23.35 10.11
CA LYS A 280 28.68 22.85 10.15
C LYS A 280 28.88 21.49 9.47
N SER A 281 27.81 20.86 9.03
CA SER A 281 27.82 19.54 8.43
C SER A 281 27.66 19.63 6.91
N SER A 282 28.27 18.71 6.19
CA SER A 282 28.03 18.51 4.75
C SER A 282 26.77 17.65 4.48
N GLN A 283 26.04 17.26 5.51
CA GLN A 283 24.83 16.43 5.36
C GLN A 283 23.63 17.28 4.96
N THR A 284 22.89 16.85 3.94
CA THR A 284 21.65 17.49 3.49
C THR A 284 20.51 17.34 4.47
N LYS A 285 20.61 16.37 5.40
CA LYS A 285 19.55 16.05 6.36
C LYS A 285 20.13 15.62 7.70
N LEU A 286 19.78 16.33 8.76
CA LEU A 286 20.08 15.95 10.14
C LEU A 286 18.80 15.65 10.91
N ARG A 287 18.83 14.59 11.75
CA ARG A 287 17.75 14.22 12.65
C ARG A 287 18.24 14.13 14.08
N THR A 288 17.43 14.60 15.00
CA THR A 288 17.64 14.37 16.43
C THR A 288 16.33 13.93 17.10
N MET A 289 16.44 13.16 18.17
CA MET A 289 15.29 12.70 18.94
C MET A 289 15.47 13.09 20.42
N ARG A 290 14.39 13.55 21.02
CA ARG A 290 14.34 13.78 22.47
C ARG A 290 13.10 13.13 23.05
N ALA A 291 13.26 12.42 24.15
CA ALA A 291 12.15 11.99 24.97
C ALA A 291 11.77 13.15 25.90
N SER A 292 10.49 13.52 25.94
CA SER A 292 9.97 14.49 26.90
C SER A 292 8.90 13.80 27.76
N PRO A 293 8.96 13.93 29.09
CA PRO A 293 7.94 13.41 29.97
C PRO A 293 6.66 14.24 29.97
N THR A 294 6.58 15.28 29.15
CA THR A 294 5.42 16.17 29.11
C THR A 294 4.24 15.53 28.44
N ARG A 295 3.09 15.68 29.08
CA ARG A 295 1.78 15.26 28.61
C ARG A 295 1.26 16.34 27.65
N PRO A 296 1.08 16.07 26.35
CA PRO A 296 0.41 17.03 25.49
C PRO A 296 -1.07 17.08 25.87
N ALA A 297 -1.59 18.28 26.16
CA ALA A 297 -3.02 18.51 26.18
C ALA A 297 -3.51 18.47 24.73
N VAL A 298 -4.02 17.34 24.29
CA VAL A 298 -4.62 17.18 22.97
C VAL A 298 -6.14 17.14 23.16
N GLY A 299 -6.83 18.18 22.70
CA GLY A 299 -8.27 18.16 22.44
C GLY A 299 -9.16 18.86 23.47
N HIS A 300 -10.23 19.44 22.95
CA HIS A 300 -11.30 20.06 23.69
C HIS A 300 -12.17 19.00 24.38
N GLY A 301 -12.18 19.00 25.69
CA GLY A 301 -13.16 18.30 26.51
C GLY A 301 -12.67 17.02 27.18
N ARG A 302 -12.51 17.11 28.52
CA ARG A 302 -12.17 16.08 29.52
C ARG A 302 -10.84 15.37 29.24
N ALA A 303 -9.76 15.98 29.71
CA ALA A 303 -8.43 15.37 29.80
C ALA A 303 -8.51 14.08 30.63
N LYS A 304 -8.62 12.92 29.98
CA LYS A 304 -8.22 11.66 30.57
C LYS A 304 -6.69 11.66 30.61
N TRP A 305 -6.14 11.59 31.80
CA TRP A 305 -4.72 11.64 32.05
C TRP A 305 -4.06 10.36 31.56
N TRP A 306 -3.20 10.48 30.55
CA TRP A 306 -2.38 9.38 30.05
C TRP A 306 -1.34 8.99 31.08
N ARG A 307 -1.43 7.78 31.62
CA ARG A 307 -0.40 7.25 32.52
C ARG A 307 0.72 6.66 31.64
N GLY A 308 1.89 7.27 31.69
CA GLY A 308 3.13 6.63 31.26
C GLY A 308 3.59 6.88 29.82
N SER A 309 3.00 7.83 29.09
CA SER A 309 3.42 8.13 27.72
C SER A 309 4.66 9.02 27.69
N ASN A 310 5.74 8.55 27.10
CA ASN A 310 6.89 9.37 26.73
C ASN A 310 6.69 9.91 25.30
N VAL A 311 6.59 11.23 25.15
CA VAL A 311 6.61 11.87 23.84
C VAL A 311 8.07 11.93 23.36
N ARG A 312 8.35 11.30 22.23
CA ARG A 312 9.64 11.46 21.55
C ARG A 312 9.45 12.43 20.41
N CYS A 313 10.09 13.60 20.52
CA CYS A 313 10.13 14.58 19.46
C CYS A 313 11.32 14.27 18.55
N SER A 314 11.08 14.02 17.27
CA SER A 314 12.12 14.01 16.25
C SER A 314 12.06 15.32 15.45
N LEU A 315 13.19 15.97 15.32
CA LEU A 315 13.35 17.14 14.47
C LEU A 315 14.20 16.76 13.28
N THR A 316 13.71 17.06 12.09
CA THR A 316 14.44 16.86 10.83
C THR A 316 14.67 18.23 10.20
N LEU A 317 15.92 18.55 9.85
CA LEU A 317 16.27 19.68 9.01
C LEU A 317 16.69 19.14 7.64
N GLU A 318 16.05 19.66 6.60
CA GLU A 318 16.39 19.39 5.20
C GLU A 318 16.71 20.71 4.52
N GLU A 319 17.75 20.76 3.72
CA GLU A 319 17.94 21.88 2.80
C GLU A 319 16.82 21.86 1.75
N PRO A 320 16.21 23.02 1.43
CA PRO A 320 15.31 23.09 0.30
C PRO A 320 16.09 22.75 -0.96
N LEU A 321 15.62 21.77 -1.74
CA LEU A 321 16.12 21.47 -3.08
C LEU A 321 16.08 22.78 -3.88
N GLN A 322 17.27 23.32 -4.23
CA GLN A 322 17.33 24.44 -5.15
C GLN A 322 16.79 23.96 -6.50
N PRO A 323 15.80 24.65 -7.10
CA PRO A 323 15.41 24.34 -8.46
C PRO A 323 16.62 24.64 -9.36
N ALA A 324 17.12 23.61 -10.02
CA ALA A 324 18.10 23.77 -11.06
C ALA A 324 17.52 24.66 -12.17
N CYS A 325 18.25 25.73 -12.49
CA CYS A 325 18.03 26.63 -13.62
C CYS A 325 17.05 27.81 -13.46
N ALA A 326 17.59 28.94 -13.00
CA ALA A 326 17.35 30.22 -13.66
C ALA A 326 18.50 31.21 -13.30
N ARG A 327 19.56 31.23 -14.12
CA ARG A 327 20.46 32.41 -14.15
C ARG A 327 19.67 33.58 -14.72
N ARG A 328 19.32 34.55 -13.91
CA ARG A 328 19.35 35.98 -14.26
C ARG A 328 19.41 36.81 -12.98
N SER A 329 20.38 37.72 -13.01
CA SER A 329 20.72 38.73 -12.05
C SER A 329 19.53 39.59 -11.62
N THR A 330 19.37 39.81 -10.33
CA THR A 330 19.24 41.15 -9.73
C THR A 330 19.28 41.00 -8.21
N SER A 331 20.03 41.90 -7.61
CA SER A 331 20.26 42.08 -6.20
C SER A 331 18.99 42.31 -5.39
N ALA A 332 18.75 41.46 -4.38
CA ALA A 332 18.01 41.85 -3.18
C ALA A 332 18.32 40.83 -2.07
N THR A 333 18.91 41.34 -1.02
CA THR A 333 19.20 40.68 0.25
C THR A 333 17.91 40.26 0.93
N SER A 334 17.60 38.96 0.94
CA SER A 334 16.72 38.36 1.90
C SER A 334 17.14 36.89 2.12
N SER A 335 17.65 36.65 3.33
CA SER A 335 18.04 35.34 3.83
C SER A 335 16.91 34.31 3.65
N PRO A 336 17.14 33.17 2.99
CA PRO A 336 16.13 32.13 2.91
C PRO A 336 15.97 31.45 4.29
N ARG A 337 14.84 31.69 4.93
CA ARG A 337 14.44 30.92 6.11
C ARG A 337 14.19 29.49 5.67
N SER A 338 15.09 28.57 6.00
CA SER A 338 14.91 27.15 5.83
C SER A 338 13.64 26.71 6.55
N LYS A 339 12.64 26.19 5.81
CA LYS A 339 11.45 25.59 6.41
C LYS A 339 11.85 24.25 7.03
N ALA A 340 12.06 24.24 8.34
CA ALA A 340 12.21 23.01 9.09
C ALA A 340 10.88 22.24 9.05
N ARG A 341 10.85 21.06 8.45
CA ARG A 341 9.72 20.11 8.64
C ARG A 341 9.90 19.47 10.01
N ARG A 342 8.90 19.64 10.86
CA ARG A 342 8.87 19.11 12.21
C ARG A 342 7.93 17.90 12.23
N SER A 343 8.48 16.72 12.49
CA SER A 343 7.69 15.54 12.77
C SER A 343 7.85 15.17 14.23
N ILE A 344 6.75 14.95 14.92
CA ILE A 344 6.70 14.58 16.32
C ILE A 344 6.07 13.22 16.40
N CYS A 345 6.72 12.29 17.12
CA CYS A 345 6.30 10.91 17.22
C CYS A 345 5.96 10.58 18.67
N MET A 346 4.79 10.03 18.93
CA MET A 346 4.41 9.48 20.25
C MET A 346 4.69 7.98 20.29
N ARG A 347 5.30 7.52 21.37
CA ARG A 347 5.47 6.12 21.68
C ARG A 347 5.04 5.86 23.12
N THR A 348 4.18 4.88 23.32
CA THR A 348 3.95 4.31 24.65
C THR A 348 4.80 3.04 24.78
N SER A 349 5.44 2.88 25.91
CA SER A 349 6.16 1.68 26.28
C SER A 349 5.86 1.40 27.75
N THR A 350 5.18 0.30 27.99
CA THR A 350 4.91 -0.23 29.35
C THR A 350 5.99 -1.20 29.83
N ALA A 351 7.17 -1.25 29.20
CA ALA A 351 8.25 -2.14 29.61
C ALA A 351 9.53 -1.39 29.92
N SER A 352 10.16 -1.79 31.01
CA SER A 352 11.44 -1.38 31.59
C SER A 352 12.50 -0.84 30.62
N ALA A 353 13.15 0.23 31.06
CA ALA A 353 14.12 1.08 30.34
C ALA A 353 15.46 0.41 29.96
N ASP A 354 15.60 -0.90 30.01
CA ASP A 354 16.93 -1.54 30.04
C ASP A 354 17.33 -2.38 28.84
N ARG A 355 16.93 -2.06 27.62
CA ARG A 355 17.55 -2.75 26.46
C ARG A 355 17.42 -2.02 25.11
N TRP A 356 18.06 -0.86 24.97
CA TRP A 356 18.38 -0.29 23.64
C TRP A 356 19.76 0.38 23.68
N LYS A 357 20.81 -0.46 23.78
CA LYS A 357 22.17 -0.14 23.34
C LYS A 357 22.51 -1.19 22.27
N THR A 358 22.35 -0.83 21.02
CA THR A 358 23.18 -1.15 19.84
C THR A 358 22.51 -0.50 18.64
#